data_44b27fc84a13dd3cf487a7a4857fd58c
#
_entry.id   44b27fc84a13dd3cf487a7a4857fd58c
#
_cell.length_a   1.000
_cell.length_b   1.000
_cell.length_c   1.000
_cell.angle_alpha   90.00
_cell.angle_beta   90.00
_cell.angle_gamma   90.00
#
_symmetry.space_group_name_H-M   'P 1'
#
loop_
_entity.id
_entity.type
_entity.pdbx_description
1 polymer ?
#
loop_
_entity_poly.entity_id
_entity_poly.type
_entity_poly.pdbx_seq_one_letter_code
_entity_poly.pdbx_strand_id
1 'polypeptide(L)'
;MKKVLYTIILLFIGTASFAQTPVTATAAKPILKKTKIKTPPKDGFYARKDVDSSVMVPFPDVREEDVFYSKRVWREIDLRDTINSVLKSETSKLIEILMDAVANEELTVYSPKDTTSGKLLEDNDSFRIALSAEEALRSARGTSEGDADASGKIGAPILKRLRPDEFLKYRIKEDWIFDVKRSVFEPRIVGLAPMKMVEGNWQPVFWIYYDEARPLLSKSKLVNPSNDASVLTYDDFFVRRLFSSNIVKETNPANKTIVEILNLTDPKDPKKLYESERIKKDMADYEQSLWEY
;
A
#
# COMPACT_ATOMS: atom_id res chain seq x y z
N MET A 1 2.68 70.60 -81.97
CA MET A 1 4.11 70.93 -82.20
C MET A 1 4.96 69.99 -81.39
N LYS A 2 5.95 69.37 -81.91
CA LYS A 2 6.92 68.43 -81.39
C LYS A 2 6.42 67.00 -81.19
N LYS A 3 6.70 66.23 -82.27
CA LYS A 3 6.66 64.78 -82.31
C LYS A 3 7.84 64.21 -81.56
N VAL A 4 7.60 63.30 -80.63
CA VAL A 4 8.67 62.53 -80.01
C VAL A 4 8.53 61.09 -80.50
N LEU A 5 9.54 60.71 -81.23
CA LEU A 5 9.74 59.37 -81.78
C LEU A 5 10.27 58.47 -80.70
N TYR A 6 9.49 57.42 -80.31
CA TYR A 6 9.97 56.37 -79.44
C TYR A 6 10.45 55.19 -80.31
N THR A 7 11.73 55.00 -80.27
CA THR A 7 12.39 53.84 -80.86
C THR A 7 12.17 52.65 -79.95
N ILE A 8 11.46 51.63 -80.43
CA ILE A 8 11.28 50.40 -79.73
C ILE A 8 12.53 49.54 -79.94
N ILE A 9 13.31 49.39 -78.90
CA ILE A 9 14.40 48.41 -78.87
C ILE A 9 13.76 47.09 -78.39
N LEU A 10 13.65 46.13 -79.31
CA LEU A 10 13.23 44.76 -78.97
C LEU A 10 14.41 44.01 -78.34
N LEU A 11 14.37 43.86 -77.05
CA LEU A 11 15.34 43.05 -76.34
C LEU A 11 14.85 41.60 -76.37
N PHE A 12 15.52 40.79 -77.15
CA PHE A 12 15.29 39.33 -77.16
C PHE A 12 15.87 38.77 -75.85
N ILE A 13 15.03 38.50 -74.93
CA ILE A 13 15.40 37.73 -73.75
C ILE A 13 15.18 36.25 -74.07
N GLY A 14 16.31 35.58 -74.37
CA GLY A 14 16.32 34.15 -74.53
C GLY A 14 15.92 33.44 -73.18
N THR A 15 14.76 32.86 -73.17
CA THR A 15 14.34 31.98 -72.04
C THR A 15 15.10 30.67 -72.17
N ALA A 16 16.13 30.50 -71.37
CA ALA A 16 16.75 29.20 -71.20
C ALA A 16 15.75 28.34 -70.42
N SER A 17 15.07 27.46 -71.13
CA SER A 17 14.24 26.44 -70.53
C SER A 17 15.16 25.42 -69.86
N PHE A 18 15.35 25.56 -68.55
CA PHE A 18 15.89 24.47 -67.74
C PHE A 18 14.87 23.38 -67.74
N ALA A 19 15.11 22.32 -68.48
CA ALA A 19 14.38 21.08 -68.35
C ALA A 19 14.63 20.54 -66.93
N GLN A 20 13.71 20.80 -66.03
CA GLN A 20 13.63 20.08 -64.73
C GLN A 20 13.25 18.65 -65.04
N THR A 21 14.21 17.74 -65.00
CA THR A 21 13.92 16.33 -64.89
C THR A 21 13.07 16.12 -63.65
N PRO A 22 11.94 15.47 -63.79
CA PRO A 22 11.15 15.12 -62.56
C PRO A 22 12.02 14.16 -61.74
N VAL A 23 12.62 14.65 -60.68
CA VAL A 23 13.14 13.79 -59.66
C VAL A 23 11.95 13.08 -59.06
N THR A 24 11.68 11.90 -59.58
CA THR A 24 10.79 10.96 -58.92
C THR A 24 11.41 10.66 -57.58
N ALA A 25 11.10 11.50 -56.61
CA ALA A 25 11.36 11.18 -55.22
C ALA A 25 10.53 9.96 -54.88
N THR A 26 11.08 8.79 -55.20
CA THR A 26 10.65 7.56 -54.58
C THR A 26 10.92 7.79 -53.09
N ALA A 27 9.91 8.29 -52.39
CA ALA A 27 9.91 8.32 -50.93
C ALA A 27 10.12 6.87 -50.50
N ALA A 28 11.37 6.49 -50.31
CA ALA A 28 11.71 5.28 -49.59
C ALA A 28 11.00 5.42 -48.22
N LYS A 29 9.84 4.78 -48.09
CA LYS A 29 9.24 4.57 -46.77
C LYS A 29 10.39 4.07 -45.89
N PRO A 30 10.70 4.74 -44.80
CA PRO A 30 11.65 4.19 -43.87
C PRO A 30 11.09 2.80 -43.49
N ILE A 31 11.75 1.78 -44.00
CA ILE A 31 11.54 0.42 -43.51
C ILE A 31 12.04 0.50 -42.08
N LEU A 32 11.14 0.87 -41.17
CA LEU A 32 11.30 0.59 -39.76
C LEU A 32 11.50 -0.92 -39.72
N LYS A 33 12.76 -1.35 -39.79
CA LYS A 33 13.13 -2.70 -39.40
C LYS A 33 12.50 -2.86 -38.05
N LYS A 34 11.38 -3.62 -37.95
CA LYS A 34 10.87 -4.08 -36.67
C LYS A 34 12.03 -4.77 -36.00
N THR A 35 12.75 -4.01 -35.20
CA THR A 35 13.76 -4.56 -34.30
C THR A 35 12.96 -5.59 -33.50
N LYS A 36 13.21 -6.87 -33.74
CA LYS A 36 12.63 -7.92 -32.92
C LYS A 36 13.05 -7.51 -31.53
N ILE A 37 12.05 -7.09 -30.71
CA ILE A 37 12.27 -6.81 -29.32
C ILE A 37 12.77 -8.14 -28.78
N LYS A 38 14.09 -8.26 -28.62
CA LYS A 38 14.66 -9.42 -27.95
C LYS A 38 14.06 -9.38 -26.55
N THR A 39 13.40 -10.47 -26.18
CA THR A 39 13.04 -10.65 -24.79
C THR A 39 14.27 -10.34 -23.94
N PRO A 40 14.16 -9.47 -22.94
CA PRO A 40 15.31 -9.13 -22.12
C PRO A 40 15.97 -10.41 -21.63
N PRO A 41 17.31 -10.45 -21.54
CA PRO A 41 18.00 -11.62 -21.01
C PRO A 41 17.50 -11.89 -19.60
N LYS A 42 17.38 -13.16 -19.22
CA LYS A 42 17.01 -13.54 -17.86
C LYS A 42 18.07 -13.03 -16.90
N ASP A 43 17.65 -12.27 -15.92
CA ASP A 43 18.50 -11.85 -14.82
C ASP A 43 18.68 -13.01 -13.85
N GLY A 44 19.84 -13.67 -13.93
CA GLY A 44 20.20 -14.80 -13.08
C GLY A 44 20.35 -16.15 -13.80
N PHE A 45 20.95 -17.12 -13.09
CA PHE A 45 21.29 -18.45 -13.62
C PHE A 45 20.12 -19.43 -13.61
N TYR A 46 19.00 -19.10 -12.98
CA TYR A 46 17.82 -19.96 -12.89
C TYR A 46 16.54 -19.19 -13.25
N ALA A 47 15.52 -19.92 -13.65
CA ALA A 47 14.21 -19.33 -13.88
C ALA A 47 13.56 -18.97 -12.55
N ARG A 48 13.40 -17.68 -12.27
CA ARG A 48 12.64 -17.23 -11.11
C ARG A 48 11.16 -17.45 -11.37
N LYS A 49 10.43 -17.85 -10.32
CA LYS A 49 8.98 -17.95 -10.36
C LYS A 49 8.41 -16.54 -10.50
N ASP A 50 7.52 -16.36 -11.46
CA ASP A 50 6.89 -15.07 -11.68
C ASP A 50 5.90 -14.81 -10.54
N VAL A 51 6.07 -13.69 -9.83
CA VAL A 51 5.20 -13.31 -8.69
C VAL A 51 3.81 -12.94 -9.18
N ASP A 52 3.69 -12.42 -10.41
CA ASP A 52 2.40 -12.06 -10.99
C ASP A 52 1.49 -13.27 -11.17
N SER A 53 2.08 -14.48 -11.26
CA SER A 53 1.35 -15.75 -11.29
C SER A 53 1.16 -16.40 -9.91
N SER A 54 1.55 -15.71 -8.85
CA SER A 54 1.37 -16.21 -7.48
C SER A 54 -0.12 -16.25 -7.13
N VAL A 55 -0.58 -17.43 -6.74
CA VAL A 55 -1.97 -17.61 -6.29
C VAL A 55 -1.97 -17.62 -4.77
N MET A 56 -2.79 -16.74 -4.20
CA MET A 56 -3.04 -16.71 -2.77
C MET A 56 -3.56 -18.09 -2.29
N VAL A 57 -2.95 -18.62 -1.24
CA VAL A 57 -3.48 -19.82 -0.56
C VAL A 57 -4.57 -19.36 0.42
N PRO A 58 -5.84 -19.72 0.18
CA PRO A 58 -6.90 -19.34 1.11
C PRO A 58 -6.69 -20.00 2.47
N PHE A 59 -7.12 -19.32 3.51
CA PHE A 59 -7.19 -19.96 4.82
C PHE A 59 -8.22 -21.07 4.79
N PRO A 60 -7.99 -22.17 5.55
CA PRO A 60 -9.01 -23.18 5.75
C PRO A 60 -10.29 -22.54 6.33
N ASP A 61 -11.43 -22.98 5.84
CA ASP A 61 -12.72 -22.54 6.38
C ASP A 61 -12.91 -23.10 7.80
N VAL A 62 -13.29 -22.26 8.73
CA VAL A 62 -13.52 -22.61 10.13
C VAL A 62 -14.96 -22.27 10.47
N ARG A 63 -15.72 -23.27 10.91
CA ARG A 63 -17.09 -23.08 11.35
C ARG A 63 -17.12 -22.56 12.78
N GLU A 64 -18.13 -21.77 13.11
CA GLU A 64 -18.30 -21.26 14.46
C GLU A 64 -18.37 -22.38 15.51
N GLU A 65 -19.02 -23.51 15.17
CA GLU A 65 -19.14 -24.70 16.02
C GLU A 65 -17.80 -25.42 16.28
N ASP A 66 -16.81 -25.24 15.40
CA ASP A 66 -15.48 -25.82 15.51
C ASP A 66 -14.52 -24.94 16.32
N VAL A 67 -14.92 -23.69 16.66
CA VAL A 67 -14.12 -22.76 17.45
C VAL A 67 -14.39 -22.94 18.93
N PHE A 68 -13.48 -23.60 19.61
CA PHE A 68 -13.59 -23.80 21.08
C PHE A 68 -13.09 -22.58 21.87
N TYR A 69 -12.11 -21.88 21.35
CA TYR A 69 -11.53 -20.70 21.99
C TYR A 69 -11.22 -19.64 20.94
N SER A 70 -11.50 -18.39 21.30
CA SER A 70 -11.13 -17.24 20.48
C SER A 70 -10.68 -16.08 21.35
N LYS A 71 -9.54 -15.50 21.05
CA LYS A 71 -9.00 -14.32 21.71
C LYS A 71 -8.59 -13.30 20.67
N ARG A 72 -9.17 -12.11 20.73
CA ARG A 72 -8.79 -11.02 19.83
C ARG A 72 -7.73 -10.14 20.47
N VAL A 73 -6.69 -9.84 19.68
CA VAL A 73 -5.59 -8.96 20.09
C VAL A 73 -5.25 -7.98 18.97
N TRP A 74 -4.74 -6.83 19.36
CA TRP A 74 -4.20 -5.83 18.46
C TRP A 74 -2.70 -5.71 18.70
N ARG A 75 -1.95 -5.75 17.63
CA ARG A 75 -0.49 -5.65 17.65
C ARG A 75 -0.02 -4.46 16.85
N GLU A 76 1.08 -3.88 17.27
CA GLU A 76 1.79 -2.87 16.48
C GLU A 76 3.11 -3.43 15.99
N ILE A 77 3.33 -3.29 14.68
CA ILE A 77 4.59 -3.55 13.98
C ILE A 77 5.29 -2.20 13.86
N ASP A 78 6.45 -2.06 14.46
CA ASP A 78 7.28 -0.85 14.34
C ASP A 78 8.33 -1.06 13.26
N LEU A 79 8.31 -0.23 12.23
CA LEU A 79 9.25 -0.32 11.11
C LEU A 79 10.67 0.15 11.48
N ARG A 80 10.88 0.68 12.67
CA ARG A 80 12.22 1.02 13.17
C ARG A 80 12.97 -0.20 13.65
N ASP A 81 12.26 -1.28 13.96
CA ASP A 81 12.86 -2.56 14.30
C ASP A 81 13.55 -3.16 13.07
N THR A 82 14.75 -3.70 13.26
CA THR A 82 15.57 -4.25 12.17
C THR A 82 14.85 -5.36 11.39
N ILE A 83 14.12 -6.24 12.08
CA ILE A 83 13.34 -7.34 11.47
C ILE A 83 12.27 -6.80 10.53
N ASN A 84 11.64 -5.69 10.91
CA ASN A 84 10.54 -5.07 10.16
C ASN A 84 11.03 -4.13 9.06
N SER A 85 12.34 -3.86 8.99
CA SER A 85 12.91 -2.91 8.03
C SER A 85 12.66 -3.29 6.57
N VAL A 86 12.39 -4.56 6.29
CA VAL A 86 12.02 -5.06 4.96
C VAL A 86 10.75 -4.41 4.40
N LEU A 87 9.84 -3.96 5.27
CA LEU A 87 8.62 -3.24 4.89
C LEU A 87 8.88 -1.79 4.44
N LYS A 88 10.10 -1.28 4.66
CA LYS A 88 10.57 0.05 4.19
C LYS A 88 11.41 -0.02 2.93
N SER A 89 11.44 -1.16 2.24
CA SER A 89 12.24 -1.32 1.02
C SER A 89 12.01 -0.15 0.05
N GLU A 90 13.10 0.44 -0.48
CA GLU A 90 13.02 1.54 -1.44
C GLU A 90 12.36 1.12 -2.76
N THR A 91 12.42 -0.16 -3.09
CA THR A 91 11.85 -0.71 -4.33
C THR A 91 10.35 -0.99 -4.24
N SER A 92 9.84 -1.23 -3.03
CA SER A 92 8.41 -1.49 -2.82
C SER A 92 8.05 -1.19 -1.36
N LYS A 93 7.42 -0.06 -1.11
CA LYS A 93 6.95 0.31 0.22
C LYS A 93 5.51 -0.15 0.37
N LEU A 94 5.20 -0.85 1.46
CA LEU A 94 3.84 -1.38 1.69
C LEU A 94 2.78 -0.29 1.57
N ILE A 95 3.03 0.90 2.13
CA ILE A 95 2.06 2.00 2.06
C ILE A 95 1.81 2.49 0.62
N GLU A 96 2.82 2.47 -0.25
CA GLU A 96 2.66 2.87 -1.65
C GLU A 96 1.78 1.88 -2.39
N ILE A 97 2.03 0.57 -2.20
CA ILE A 97 1.22 -0.51 -2.78
C ILE A 97 -0.25 -0.39 -2.35
N LEU A 98 -0.49 -0.17 -1.05
CA LEU A 98 -1.84 -0.03 -0.51
C LEU A 98 -2.53 1.23 -1.07
N MET A 99 -1.81 2.36 -1.15
CA MET A 99 -2.39 3.60 -1.65
C MET A 99 -2.66 3.58 -3.15
N ASP A 100 -1.84 2.89 -3.93
CA ASP A 100 -2.06 2.70 -5.37
C ASP A 100 -3.29 1.81 -5.60
N ALA A 101 -3.46 0.75 -4.83
CA ALA A 101 -4.64 -0.10 -4.90
C ALA A 101 -5.94 0.65 -4.49
N VAL A 102 -5.86 1.51 -3.47
CA VAL A 102 -6.98 2.38 -3.08
C VAL A 102 -7.30 3.39 -4.17
N ALA A 103 -6.29 4.00 -4.79
CA ALA A 103 -6.49 4.96 -5.87
C ALA A 103 -7.10 4.32 -7.12
N ASN A 104 -6.81 3.05 -7.38
CA ASN A 104 -7.37 2.25 -8.48
C ASN A 104 -8.72 1.58 -8.11
N GLU A 105 -9.23 1.82 -6.91
CA GLU A 105 -10.46 1.19 -6.39
C GLU A 105 -10.40 -0.35 -6.33
N GLU A 106 -9.18 -0.91 -6.25
CA GLU A 106 -8.95 -2.35 -6.11
C GLU A 106 -9.08 -2.83 -4.67
N LEU A 107 -8.99 -1.91 -3.70
CA LEU A 107 -8.99 -2.20 -2.27
C LEU A 107 -9.95 -1.26 -1.53
N THR A 108 -10.89 -1.84 -0.80
CA THR A 108 -11.78 -1.09 0.09
C THR A 108 -11.08 -0.77 1.40
N VAL A 109 -11.19 0.47 1.84
CA VAL A 109 -10.65 0.91 3.14
C VAL A 109 -11.75 1.51 4.00
N TYR A 110 -11.56 1.41 5.31
CA TYR A 110 -12.57 1.75 6.30
C TYR A 110 -12.09 2.83 7.24
N SER A 111 -13.00 3.71 7.63
CA SER A 111 -12.72 4.81 8.54
C SER A 111 -12.41 4.30 9.95
N PRO A 112 -11.33 4.78 10.59
CA PRO A 112 -11.12 4.58 12.02
C PRO A 112 -12.03 5.46 12.87
N LYS A 113 -12.69 6.46 12.27
CA LYS A 113 -13.59 7.39 12.95
C LYS A 113 -15.02 6.93 12.78
N ASP A 114 -15.71 6.74 13.88
CA ASP A 114 -17.13 6.37 13.89
C ASP A 114 -17.91 7.29 14.84
N THR A 115 -18.96 7.88 14.34
CA THR A 115 -19.88 8.73 15.09
C THR A 115 -21.26 8.11 15.25
N THR A 116 -21.46 6.88 14.78
CA THR A 116 -22.78 6.21 14.73
C THR A 116 -23.39 6.04 16.12
N SER A 117 -22.57 5.89 17.15
CA SER A 117 -22.99 5.75 18.54
C SER A 117 -23.26 7.09 19.26
N GLY A 118 -23.24 8.22 18.54
CA GLY A 118 -23.35 9.56 19.13
C GLY A 118 -22.09 10.05 19.85
N LYS A 119 -21.06 9.23 19.94
CA LYS A 119 -19.74 9.58 20.45
C LYS A 119 -18.70 9.35 19.35
N LEU A 120 -17.83 10.33 19.14
CA LEU A 120 -16.71 10.15 18.22
C LEU A 120 -15.75 9.08 18.77
N LEU A 121 -15.61 8.00 18.02
CA LEU A 121 -14.58 6.98 18.23
C LEU A 121 -13.48 7.24 17.22
N GLU A 122 -12.27 7.47 17.68
CA GLU A 122 -11.12 7.80 16.82
C GLU A 122 -10.30 6.56 16.40
N ASP A 123 -10.51 5.44 17.07
CA ASP A 123 -9.84 4.15 16.79
C ASP A 123 -10.89 3.04 16.68
N ASN A 124 -11.81 3.21 15.73
CA ASN A 124 -12.83 2.22 15.44
C ASN A 124 -12.32 1.26 14.35
N ASP A 125 -12.33 -0.01 14.66
CA ASP A 125 -11.85 -1.10 13.82
C ASP A 125 -12.99 -2.03 13.37
N SER A 126 -14.23 -1.54 13.40
CA SER A 126 -15.42 -2.35 13.11
C SER A 126 -15.71 -2.58 11.64
N PHE A 127 -14.96 -1.96 10.71
CA PHE A 127 -15.16 -2.00 9.26
C PHE A 127 -16.58 -1.57 8.81
N ARG A 128 -17.22 -0.64 9.55
CA ARG A 128 -18.59 -0.22 9.27
C ARG A 128 -18.68 0.84 8.19
N ILE A 129 -17.75 1.78 8.20
CA ILE A 129 -17.79 2.98 7.35
C ILE A 129 -16.69 2.85 6.31
N ALA A 130 -17.07 2.48 5.10
CA ALA A 130 -16.16 2.49 3.97
C ALA A 130 -15.83 3.93 3.58
N LEU A 131 -14.56 4.18 3.31
CA LEU A 131 -14.08 5.46 2.78
C LEU A 131 -14.05 5.41 1.26
N SER A 132 -14.39 6.52 0.63
CA SER A 132 -14.08 6.70 -0.78
C SER A 132 -12.58 6.78 -1.01
N ALA A 133 -12.12 6.46 -2.22
CA ALA A 133 -10.70 6.56 -2.57
C ALA A 133 -10.14 7.96 -2.30
N GLU A 134 -10.92 9.01 -2.58
CA GLU A 134 -10.50 10.38 -2.33
C GLU A 134 -10.34 10.70 -0.84
N GLU A 135 -11.27 10.25 0.01
CA GLU A 135 -11.20 10.45 1.46
C GLU A 135 -10.02 9.69 2.08
N ALA A 136 -9.79 8.46 1.63
CA ALA A 136 -8.64 7.66 2.05
C ALA A 136 -7.31 8.33 1.66
N LEU A 137 -7.22 8.84 0.43
CA LEU A 137 -6.06 9.59 -0.04
C LEU A 137 -5.85 10.88 0.77
N ARG A 138 -6.91 11.60 1.12
CA ARG A 138 -6.83 12.78 2.00
C ARG A 138 -6.34 12.42 3.39
N SER A 139 -6.83 11.36 3.96
CA SER A 139 -6.41 10.89 5.29
C SER A 139 -4.92 10.53 5.31
N ALA A 140 -4.43 9.85 4.27
CA ALA A 140 -3.05 9.43 4.18
C ALA A 140 -2.09 10.57 3.84
N ARG A 141 -2.43 11.40 2.84
CA ARG A 141 -1.55 12.45 2.31
C ARG A 141 -1.70 13.78 3.05
N GLY A 142 -2.89 14.04 3.59
CA GLY A 142 -3.28 15.37 4.07
C GLY A 142 -3.53 16.33 2.91
N THR A 143 -4.08 17.49 3.24
CA THR A 143 -4.36 18.58 2.28
C THR A 143 -3.53 19.80 2.62
N SER A 144 -3.20 20.60 1.61
CA SER A 144 -2.77 21.99 1.75
C SER A 144 -3.90 22.91 1.32
N GLU A 145 -3.92 24.10 1.85
CA GLU A 145 -4.81 25.15 1.32
C GLU A 145 -4.49 25.36 -0.16
N GLY A 146 -5.53 25.51 -0.98
CA GLY A 146 -5.36 25.89 -2.38
C GLY A 146 -4.83 27.32 -2.47
N ASP A 147 -4.17 27.63 -3.58
CA ASP A 147 -3.70 28.98 -3.83
C ASP A 147 -4.88 29.96 -3.86
N ALA A 148 -4.72 31.13 -3.21
CA ALA A 148 -5.71 32.18 -3.28
C ALA A 148 -5.73 32.79 -4.70
N ASP A 149 -6.91 32.95 -5.27
CA ASP A 149 -7.08 33.68 -6.52
C ASP A 149 -6.83 35.20 -6.35
N ALA A 150 -6.81 35.90 -7.46
CA ALA A 150 -6.60 37.38 -7.45
C ALA A 150 -7.67 38.15 -6.63
N SER A 151 -8.77 37.48 -6.26
CA SER A 151 -9.85 38.06 -5.42
C SER A 151 -9.70 37.67 -3.94
N GLY A 152 -8.65 36.94 -3.57
CA GLY A 152 -8.41 36.46 -2.21
C GLY A 152 -9.25 35.27 -1.80
N LYS A 153 -9.97 34.62 -2.76
CA LYS A 153 -10.73 33.40 -2.48
C LYS A 153 -9.80 32.21 -2.51
N ILE A 154 -9.76 31.47 -1.40
CA ILE A 154 -8.96 30.24 -1.27
C ILE A 154 -9.52 29.18 -2.23
N GLY A 155 -8.67 28.61 -3.07
CA GLY A 155 -9.00 27.52 -3.98
C GLY A 155 -9.33 26.22 -3.25
N ALA A 156 -9.76 25.23 -4.01
CA ALA A 156 -10.02 23.90 -3.45
C ALA A 156 -8.74 23.32 -2.82
N PRO A 157 -8.86 22.59 -1.70
CA PRO A 157 -7.70 22.00 -1.03
C PRO A 157 -6.99 21.01 -1.96
N ILE A 158 -5.67 21.12 -2.03
CA ILE A 158 -4.81 20.31 -2.87
C ILE A 158 -4.27 19.14 -2.04
N LEU A 159 -4.34 17.92 -2.57
CA LEU A 159 -3.74 16.75 -1.96
C LEU A 159 -2.21 16.86 -1.95
N LYS A 160 -1.61 16.71 -0.78
CA LYS A 160 -0.16 16.65 -0.64
C LYS A 160 0.38 15.36 -1.28
N ARG A 161 1.67 15.38 -1.60
CA ARG A 161 2.38 14.15 -2.02
C ARG A 161 2.40 13.17 -0.85
N LEU A 162 2.20 11.87 -1.15
CA LEU A 162 2.39 10.81 -0.16
C LEU A 162 3.83 10.85 0.38
N ARG A 163 3.95 10.75 1.69
CA ARG A 163 5.23 10.64 2.39
C ARG A 163 5.30 9.29 3.11
N PRO A 164 5.84 8.26 2.46
CA PRO A 164 5.92 6.92 3.05
C PRO A 164 6.65 6.90 4.39
N ASP A 165 7.62 7.79 4.57
CA ASP A 165 8.44 7.87 5.77
C ASP A 165 7.67 8.35 7.03
N GLU A 166 6.46 8.87 6.87
CA GLU A 166 5.57 9.22 7.99
C GLU A 166 4.87 7.98 8.57
N PHE A 167 4.84 6.87 7.82
CA PHE A 167 4.19 5.61 8.22
C PHE A 167 5.22 4.66 8.82
N LEU A 168 5.56 4.90 10.09
CA LEU A 168 6.57 4.11 10.80
C LEU A 168 5.99 2.92 11.56
N LYS A 169 4.66 2.78 11.59
CA LYS A 169 3.99 1.68 12.27
C LYS A 169 2.80 1.16 11.48
N TYR A 170 2.54 -0.11 11.66
CA TYR A 170 1.30 -0.75 11.23
C TYR A 170 0.65 -1.40 12.44
N ARG A 171 -0.68 -1.29 12.55
CA ARG A 171 -1.46 -2.02 13.52
C ARG A 171 -2.16 -3.18 12.85
N ILE A 172 -2.09 -4.35 13.47
CA ILE A 172 -2.82 -5.54 13.04
C ILE A 172 -3.87 -5.88 14.10
N LYS A 173 -5.04 -6.26 13.63
CA LYS A 173 -6.11 -6.88 14.41
C LYS A 173 -6.13 -8.35 14.04
N GLU A 174 -5.99 -9.22 15.03
CA GLU A 174 -5.95 -10.66 14.81
C GLU A 174 -6.80 -11.41 15.82
N ASP A 175 -7.38 -12.51 15.37
CA ASP A 175 -8.09 -13.47 16.19
C ASP A 175 -7.25 -14.72 16.35
N TRP A 176 -6.93 -15.07 17.58
CA TRP A 176 -6.32 -16.33 17.94
C TRP A 176 -7.43 -17.33 18.18
N ILE A 177 -7.50 -18.35 17.36
CA ILE A 177 -8.59 -19.35 17.40
C ILE A 177 -8.03 -20.74 17.62
N PHE A 178 -8.72 -21.53 18.43
CA PHE A 178 -8.50 -22.95 18.53
C PHE A 178 -9.58 -23.69 17.75
N ASP A 179 -9.19 -24.29 16.65
CA ASP A 179 -10.04 -25.13 15.82
C ASP A 179 -9.97 -26.57 16.31
N VAL A 180 -11.04 -27.05 16.93
CA VAL A 180 -11.12 -28.40 17.49
C VAL A 180 -11.00 -29.48 16.41
N LYS A 181 -11.61 -29.22 15.25
CA LYS A 181 -11.62 -30.19 14.15
C LYS A 181 -10.22 -30.48 13.60
N ARG A 182 -9.37 -29.46 13.53
CA ARG A 182 -7.99 -29.59 13.07
C ARG A 182 -6.99 -29.74 14.21
N SER A 183 -7.46 -29.51 15.45
CA SER A 183 -6.60 -29.45 16.64
C SER A 183 -5.44 -28.47 16.48
N VAL A 184 -5.74 -27.26 16.03
CA VAL A 184 -4.72 -26.23 15.75
C VAL A 184 -5.10 -24.94 16.46
N PHE A 185 -4.13 -24.33 17.14
CA PHE A 185 -4.24 -22.99 17.69
C PHE A 185 -3.49 -22.01 16.78
N GLU A 186 -4.20 -21.19 16.05
CA GLU A 186 -3.60 -20.31 15.05
C GLU A 186 -4.14 -18.90 15.09
N PRO A 187 -3.28 -17.89 14.83
CA PRO A 187 -3.72 -16.51 14.65
C PRO A 187 -4.23 -16.27 13.23
N ARG A 188 -5.34 -15.57 13.12
CA ARG A 188 -5.91 -15.07 11.86
C ARG A 188 -5.89 -13.56 11.85
N ILE A 189 -5.19 -12.98 10.91
CA ILE A 189 -5.21 -11.52 10.72
C ILE A 189 -6.55 -11.14 10.11
N VAL A 190 -7.28 -10.26 10.81
CA VAL A 190 -8.59 -9.75 10.38
C VAL A 190 -8.43 -8.38 9.71
N GLY A 191 -7.54 -7.56 10.25
CA GLY A 191 -7.37 -6.21 9.76
C GLY A 191 -5.94 -5.69 9.84
N LEU A 192 -5.63 -4.78 8.95
CA LEU A 192 -4.36 -4.07 8.87
C LEU A 192 -4.62 -2.56 8.78
N ALA A 193 -3.89 -1.76 9.54
CA ALA A 193 -3.99 -0.30 9.50
C ALA A 193 -2.63 0.36 9.50
N PRO A 194 -2.30 1.19 8.50
CA PRO A 194 -1.14 2.06 8.56
C PRO A 194 -1.37 3.16 9.60
N MET A 195 -0.34 3.43 10.40
CA MET A 195 -0.39 4.38 11.51
C MET A 195 0.40 5.63 11.16
N LYS A 196 -0.15 6.77 11.52
CA LYS A 196 0.51 8.08 11.41
C LYS A 196 0.58 8.76 12.77
N MET A 197 1.62 9.54 13.00
CA MET A 197 1.76 10.37 14.20
C MET A 197 0.91 11.63 14.04
N VAL A 198 -0.08 11.79 14.90
CA VAL A 198 -0.94 12.98 14.96
C VAL A 198 -0.90 13.50 16.39
N GLU A 199 -0.49 14.74 16.57
CA GLU A 199 -0.43 15.41 17.89
C GLU A 199 0.31 14.60 18.97
N GLY A 200 1.38 13.90 18.58
CA GLY A 200 2.18 13.09 19.50
C GLY A 200 1.65 11.66 19.74
N ASN A 201 0.50 11.31 19.21
CA ASN A 201 -0.10 9.99 19.33
C ASN A 201 -0.12 9.25 17.98
N TRP A 202 0.09 7.93 18.03
CA TRP A 202 -0.06 7.07 16.86
C TRP A 202 -1.54 6.77 16.63
N GLN A 203 -2.07 7.15 15.46
CA GLN A 203 -3.45 6.90 15.07
C GLN A 203 -3.51 6.12 13.78
N PRO A 204 -4.47 5.19 13.63
CA PRO A 204 -4.72 4.53 12.35
C PRO A 204 -5.27 5.55 11.34
N VAL A 205 -4.76 5.51 10.13
CA VAL A 205 -5.21 6.39 9.04
C VAL A 205 -6.48 5.85 8.40
N PHE A 206 -6.49 4.55 8.18
CA PHE A 206 -7.64 3.76 7.74
C PHE A 206 -7.41 2.30 8.10
N TRP A 207 -8.48 1.51 8.09
CA TRP A 207 -8.43 0.07 8.24
C TRP A 207 -8.65 -0.63 6.91
N ILE A 208 -7.98 -1.74 6.73
CA ILE A 208 -8.11 -2.65 5.60
C ILE A 208 -8.57 -3.99 6.12
N TYR A 209 -9.60 -4.57 5.51
CA TYR A 209 -9.94 -5.96 5.75
C TYR A 209 -8.89 -6.85 5.11
N TYR A 210 -8.20 -7.66 5.92
CA TYR A 210 -6.97 -8.33 5.48
C TYR A 210 -7.21 -9.33 4.36
N ASP A 211 -8.31 -10.09 4.41
CA ASP A 211 -8.63 -11.07 3.36
C ASP A 211 -8.85 -10.43 1.99
N GLU A 212 -9.42 -9.21 1.94
CA GLU A 212 -9.55 -8.44 0.69
C GLU A 212 -8.19 -7.96 0.16
N ALA A 213 -7.24 -7.68 1.05
CA ALA A 213 -5.90 -7.22 0.67
C ALA A 213 -4.97 -8.38 0.22
N ARG A 214 -5.24 -9.62 0.63
CA ARG A 214 -4.38 -10.78 0.35
C ARG A 214 -4.08 -11.00 -1.14
N PRO A 215 -5.06 -10.91 -2.07
CA PRO A 215 -4.78 -11.07 -3.50
C PRO A 215 -3.78 -10.04 -4.03
N LEU A 216 -3.82 -8.82 -3.54
CA LEU A 216 -2.87 -7.75 -3.85
C LEU A 216 -1.49 -8.04 -3.23
N LEU A 217 -1.46 -8.38 -1.94
CA LEU A 217 -0.24 -8.64 -1.18
C LEU A 217 0.51 -9.88 -1.68
N SER A 218 -0.21 -10.90 -2.16
CA SER A 218 0.38 -12.12 -2.73
C SER A 218 1.09 -11.89 -4.07
N LYS A 219 0.70 -10.86 -4.82
CA LYS A 219 1.34 -10.43 -6.07
C LYS A 219 2.45 -9.40 -5.84
N SER A 220 2.52 -8.82 -4.65
CA SER A 220 3.48 -7.78 -4.33
C SER A 220 4.74 -8.41 -3.74
N LYS A 221 5.87 -8.25 -4.45
CA LYS A 221 7.15 -8.82 -4.06
C LYS A 221 7.76 -8.04 -2.90
N LEU A 222 8.24 -8.77 -1.91
CA LEU A 222 9.04 -8.26 -0.81
C LEU A 222 10.51 -8.63 -1.02
N VAL A 223 11.42 -7.68 -0.82
CA VAL A 223 12.86 -7.97 -0.86
C VAL A 223 13.24 -8.75 0.39
N ASN A 224 13.83 -9.93 0.19
CA ASN A 224 14.35 -10.73 1.30
C ASN A 224 15.86 -10.45 1.46
N PRO A 225 16.29 -9.72 2.49
CA PRO A 225 17.69 -9.35 2.64
C PRO A 225 18.61 -10.54 2.96
N SER A 226 18.03 -11.67 3.38
CA SER A 226 18.79 -12.86 3.76
C SER A 226 18.98 -13.85 2.62
N ASN A 227 18.13 -13.82 1.60
CA ASN A 227 18.17 -14.80 0.51
C ASN A 227 17.44 -14.29 -0.74
N ASP A 228 18.20 -13.84 -1.72
CA ASP A 228 17.68 -13.35 -3.02
C ASP A 228 17.04 -14.48 -3.87
N ALA A 229 17.35 -15.73 -3.59
CA ALA A 229 16.77 -16.87 -4.30
C ALA A 229 15.33 -17.16 -3.85
N SER A 230 14.96 -16.74 -2.65
CA SER A 230 13.61 -16.92 -2.10
C SER A 230 12.72 -15.78 -2.52
N VAL A 231 11.72 -16.09 -3.32
CA VAL A 231 10.65 -15.14 -3.63
C VAL A 231 9.75 -15.05 -2.40
N LEU A 232 9.74 -13.90 -1.74
CA LEU A 232 8.89 -13.59 -0.61
C LEU A 232 7.86 -12.55 -1.06
N THR A 233 6.60 -12.77 -0.72
CA THR A 233 5.52 -11.81 -0.93
C THR A 233 5.12 -11.14 0.38
N TYR A 234 4.39 -10.03 0.30
CA TYR A 234 3.84 -9.41 1.50
C TYR A 234 2.83 -10.31 2.22
N ASP A 235 2.03 -11.10 1.46
CA ASP A 235 1.12 -12.08 2.08
C ASP A 235 1.89 -13.16 2.84
N ASP A 236 2.96 -13.72 2.24
CA ASP A 236 3.85 -14.67 2.93
C ASP A 236 4.45 -14.08 4.22
N PHE A 237 4.86 -12.82 4.18
CA PHE A 237 5.46 -12.14 5.33
C PHE A 237 4.47 -12.05 6.51
N PHE A 238 3.23 -11.69 6.24
CA PHE A 238 2.21 -11.59 7.27
C PHE A 238 1.71 -12.96 7.72
N VAL A 239 1.39 -13.87 6.80
CA VAL A 239 0.86 -15.21 7.11
C VAL A 239 1.88 -16.04 7.89
N ARG A 240 3.15 -16.00 7.49
CA ARG A 240 4.26 -16.70 8.20
C ARG A 240 4.74 -15.95 9.43
N ARG A 241 4.19 -14.77 9.71
CA ARG A 241 4.54 -13.95 10.87
C ARG A 241 6.02 -13.60 10.96
N LEU A 242 6.64 -13.23 9.84
CA LEU A 242 8.06 -12.89 9.75
C LEU A 242 8.35 -11.46 10.27
N PHE A 243 7.57 -10.98 11.22
CA PHE A 243 7.66 -9.65 11.78
C PHE A 243 7.79 -9.67 13.31
N SER A 244 8.42 -8.64 13.84
CA SER A 244 8.40 -8.33 15.28
C SER A 244 7.23 -7.40 15.59
N SER A 245 6.51 -7.66 16.67
CA SER A 245 5.36 -6.85 17.07
C SER A 245 5.08 -6.93 18.56
N ASN A 246 4.47 -5.85 19.09
CA ASN A 246 4.03 -5.79 20.48
C ASN A 246 2.50 -5.75 20.55
N ILE A 247 1.90 -6.47 21.49
CA ILE A 247 0.46 -6.38 21.76
C ILE A 247 0.20 -5.02 22.43
N VAL A 248 -0.77 -4.29 21.92
CA VAL A 248 -1.18 -2.98 22.45
C VAL A 248 -2.55 -3.01 23.08
N LYS A 249 -3.34 -4.03 22.75
CA LYS A 249 -4.69 -4.20 23.28
C LYS A 249 -5.10 -5.67 23.15
N GLU A 250 -5.85 -6.15 24.09
CA GLU A 250 -6.64 -7.39 24.00
C GLU A 250 -8.12 -7.08 24.21
N THR A 251 -8.99 -8.00 23.83
CA THR A 251 -10.43 -7.86 24.11
C THR A 251 -10.66 -7.75 25.62
N ASN A 252 -11.22 -6.62 26.03
CA ASN A 252 -11.60 -6.36 27.41
C ASN A 252 -12.94 -5.61 27.46
N PRO A 253 -13.71 -5.71 28.56
CA PRO A 253 -15.03 -5.09 28.68
C PRO A 253 -15.03 -3.57 28.55
N ALA A 254 -13.92 -2.92 28.91
CA ALA A 254 -13.76 -1.47 28.82
C ALA A 254 -13.29 -0.99 27.43
N ASN A 255 -12.97 -1.91 26.53
CA ASN A 255 -12.41 -1.65 25.19
C ASN A 255 -11.16 -0.74 25.21
N LYS A 256 -10.35 -0.83 26.26
CA LYS A 256 -9.17 0.02 26.48
C LYS A 256 -7.89 -0.64 26.00
N THR A 257 -6.93 0.18 25.60
CA THR A 257 -5.55 -0.24 25.32
C THR A 257 -4.79 -0.53 26.61
N ILE A 258 -3.65 -1.24 26.50
CA ILE A 258 -2.77 -1.52 27.65
C ILE A 258 -2.34 -0.22 28.35
N VAL A 259 -2.03 0.82 27.57
CA VAL A 259 -1.63 2.13 28.10
C VAL A 259 -2.72 2.76 28.96
N GLU A 260 -3.97 2.67 28.51
CA GLU A 260 -5.14 3.20 29.22
C GLU A 260 -5.50 2.36 30.46
N ILE A 261 -5.35 1.03 30.40
CA ILE A 261 -5.61 0.12 31.53
C ILE A 261 -4.60 0.39 32.65
N LEU A 262 -3.33 0.54 32.30
CA LEU A 262 -2.26 0.78 33.26
C LEU A 262 -2.13 2.26 33.66
N ASN A 263 -2.96 3.15 33.11
CA ASN A 263 -2.91 4.61 33.33
C ASN A 263 -1.50 5.19 33.12
N LEU A 264 -0.82 4.74 32.07
CA LEU A 264 0.53 5.20 31.76
C LEU A 264 0.47 6.60 31.12
N THR A 265 1.25 7.53 31.67
CA THR A 265 1.40 8.88 31.13
C THR A 265 2.51 8.94 30.06
N ASP A 266 3.51 8.07 30.17
CA ASP A 266 4.58 7.96 29.17
C ASP A 266 4.31 6.78 28.22
N PRO A 267 4.12 7.03 26.92
CA PRO A 267 3.96 5.96 25.92
C PRO A 267 5.17 5.02 25.82
N LYS A 268 6.33 5.42 26.36
CA LYS A 268 7.57 4.63 26.38
C LYS A 268 7.79 3.85 27.67
N ASP A 269 6.85 3.91 28.62
CA ASP A 269 6.98 3.17 29.88
C ASP A 269 7.18 1.67 29.59
N PRO A 270 8.20 1.04 30.14
CA PRO A 270 8.49 -0.37 29.92
C PRO A 270 7.40 -1.31 30.43
N LYS A 271 6.55 -0.86 31.33
CA LYS A 271 5.39 -1.64 31.81
C LYS A 271 4.48 -2.11 30.68
N LYS A 272 4.36 -1.31 29.62
CA LYS A 272 3.60 -1.70 28.42
C LYS A 272 4.19 -2.95 27.75
N LEU A 273 5.51 -3.06 27.69
CA LEU A 273 6.18 -4.24 27.12
C LEU A 273 6.01 -5.46 28.02
N TYR A 274 6.14 -5.30 29.33
CA TYR A 274 5.90 -6.40 30.26
C TYR A 274 4.49 -6.95 30.17
N GLU A 275 3.49 -6.07 30.05
CA GLU A 275 2.10 -6.49 29.88
C GLU A 275 1.86 -7.16 28.52
N SER A 276 2.47 -6.65 27.47
CA SER A 276 2.44 -7.29 26.15
C SER A 276 3.03 -8.70 26.18
N GLU A 277 4.16 -8.88 26.88
CA GLU A 277 4.79 -10.20 27.04
C GLU A 277 3.97 -11.11 27.95
N ARG A 278 3.32 -10.58 29.02
CA ARG A 278 2.39 -11.35 29.85
C ARG A 278 1.26 -11.91 29.02
N ILE A 279 0.60 -11.10 28.19
CA ILE A 279 -0.50 -11.55 27.34
C ILE A 279 -0.03 -12.61 26.33
N LYS A 280 1.17 -12.44 25.74
CA LYS A 280 1.76 -13.46 24.85
C LYS A 280 1.97 -14.78 25.58
N LYS A 281 2.52 -14.71 26.82
CA LYS A 281 2.75 -15.88 27.65
C LYS A 281 1.46 -16.57 28.01
N ASP A 282 0.45 -15.83 28.43
CA ASP A 282 -0.87 -16.39 28.79
C ASP A 282 -1.50 -17.17 27.62
N MET A 283 -1.34 -16.67 26.38
CA MET A 283 -1.80 -17.38 25.18
C MET A 283 -0.97 -18.64 24.89
N ALA A 284 0.36 -18.58 25.08
CA ALA A 284 1.22 -19.75 24.90
C ALA A 284 0.98 -20.83 25.97
N ASP A 285 0.81 -20.41 27.22
CA ASP A 285 0.47 -21.31 28.33
C ASP A 285 -0.90 -21.98 28.09
N TYR A 286 -1.86 -21.22 27.54
CA TYR A 286 -3.15 -21.77 27.13
C TYR A 286 -2.99 -22.80 26.00
N GLU A 287 -2.23 -22.51 24.96
CA GLU A 287 -1.91 -23.44 23.87
C GLU A 287 -1.30 -24.72 24.43
N GLN A 288 -0.31 -24.60 25.32
CA GLN A 288 0.34 -25.76 25.93
C GLN A 288 -0.67 -26.59 26.73
N SER A 289 -1.58 -25.97 27.50
CA SER A 289 -2.59 -26.67 28.28
C SER A 289 -3.56 -27.50 27.46
N LEU A 290 -3.75 -27.17 26.17
CA LEU A 290 -4.59 -27.94 25.24
C LEU A 290 -3.98 -29.30 24.86
N TRP A 291 -2.66 -29.46 25.04
CA TRP A 291 -1.93 -30.66 24.69
C TRP A 291 -1.60 -31.55 25.90
N GLU A 292 -1.94 -31.13 27.11
CA GLU A 292 -1.65 -31.88 28.33
C GLU A 292 -2.74 -32.93 28.69
N TYR A 293 -3.79 -33.09 27.84
CA TYR A 293 -4.89 -34.03 28.04
C TYR A 293 -4.92 -35.14 27.02
#